data_23804e6e605e26e090ad6885f5cd5d31
#
_entry.id   23804e6e605e26e090ad6885f5cd5d31
#
_cell.length_a   1.000
_cell.length_b   1.000
_cell.length_c   1.000
_cell.angle_alpha   90.00
_cell.angle_beta   90.00
_cell.angle_gamma   90.00
#
_symmetry.space_group_name_H-M   'P 1'
#
loop_
_entity.id
_entity.type
_entity.pdbx_description
1 polymer ?
#
loop_
_entity_poly.entity_id
_entity_poly.type
_entity_poly.pdbx_seq_one_letter_code
_entity_poly.pdbx_strand_id
1 'polypeptide(L)'
;MTEKLLIIDGSSLLSTSFYATATAYLMAKTDEDKEKALTRLMKTSDGRYTNGVFPFMRTLLSLIKKNQPTHLAVVWDVSRQTFRQEIAGGTYKGTRKATPHPLKEQFIATQNLLQGIIPQ
;
A
#
# COMPACT_ATOMS: atom_id res chain seq x y z
N MET A 1 33.45 -6.16 -3.04
CA MET A 1 31.99 -6.25 -3.13
C MET A 1 31.37 -4.86 -3.16
N THR A 2 30.46 -4.66 -4.07
CA THR A 2 29.78 -3.37 -4.20
C THR A 2 28.55 -3.36 -3.31
N GLU A 3 28.41 -2.34 -2.48
CA GLU A 3 27.21 -2.17 -1.69
C GLU A 3 26.07 -1.65 -2.58
N LYS A 4 24.87 -2.16 -2.33
CA LYS A 4 23.71 -1.80 -3.13
C LYS A 4 22.51 -1.61 -2.22
N LEU A 5 21.95 -0.38 -2.22
CA LEU A 5 20.77 -0.06 -1.43
C LEU A 5 19.54 -0.07 -2.33
N LEU A 6 18.55 -0.87 -1.95
CA LEU A 6 17.25 -0.88 -2.61
C LEU A 6 16.26 -0.10 -1.74
N ILE A 7 15.71 0.98 -2.29
CA ILE A 7 14.73 1.78 -1.60
C ILE A 7 13.37 1.56 -2.27
N ILE A 8 12.37 1.23 -1.48
CA ILE A 8 11.03 0.97 -1.98
C ILE A 8 10.06 1.97 -1.37
N ASP A 9 9.29 2.64 -2.22
CA ASP A 9 8.17 3.47 -1.76
C ASP A 9 7.01 2.54 -1.39
N GLY A 10 6.93 2.20 -0.11
CA GLY A 10 5.95 1.25 0.39
C GLY A 10 4.51 1.73 0.21
N SER A 11 4.28 3.02 0.40
CA SER A 11 2.94 3.58 0.26
C SER A 11 2.44 3.48 -1.17
N SER A 12 3.28 3.86 -2.14
CA SER A 12 2.93 3.76 -3.56
C SER A 12 2.76 2.31 -4.00
N LEU A 13 3.67 1.44 -3.59
CA LEU A 13 3.60 0.04 -3.99
C LEU A 13 2.36 -0.66 -3.45
N LEU A 14 2.03 -0.42 -2.19
CA LEU A 14 0.83 -1.02 -1.59
C LEU A 14 -0.44 -0.48 -2.21
N SER A 15 -0.52 0.82 -2.43
CA SER A 15 -1.68 1.43 -3.08
C SER A 15 -1.88 0.89 -4.50
N THR A 16 -0.81 0.81 -5.28
CA THR A 16 -0.86 0.25 -6.63
C THR A 16 -1.30 -1.22 -6.59
N SER A 17 -0.75 -2.00 -5.67
CA SER A 17 -1.10 -3.41 -5.51
C SER A 17 -2.57 -3.59 -5.12
N PHE A 18 -3.07 -2.74 -4.22
CA PHE A 18 -4.47 -2.77 -3.82
C PHE A 18 -5.40 -2.46 -5.00
N TYR A 19 -5.16 -1.35 -5.69
CA TYR A 19 -6.06 -0.92 -6.76
C TYR A 19 -5.98 -1.81 -7.99
N ALA A 20 -4.86 -2.48 -8.22
CA ALA A 20 -4.75 -3.44 -9.31
C ALA A 20 -5.73 -4.61 -9.18
N THR A 21 -6.11 -4.95 -7.94
CA THR A 21 -7.05 -6.04 -7.66
C THR A 21 -8.41 -5.53 -7.17
N ALA A 22 -8.62 -4.23 -7.15
CA ALA A 22 -9.88 -3.61 -6.70
C ALA A 22 -10.59 -2.88 -7.84
N THR A 23 -10.53 -3.44 -9.06
CA THR A 23 -11.10 -2.80 -10.26
C THR A 23 -12.59 -2.53 -10.10
N ALA A 24 -13.34 -3.48 -9.53
CA ALA A 24 -14.78 -3.31 -9.35
C ALA A 24 -15.09 -2.11 -8.45
N TYR A 25 -14.26 -1.88 -7.43
CA TYR A 25 -14.41 -0.71 -6.56
C TYR A 25 -14.19 0.59 -7.34
N LEU A 26 -13.13 0.63 -8.16
CA LEU A 26 -12.81 1.81 -8.96
C LEU A 26 -13.90 2.12 -9.99
N MET A 27 -14.54 1.09 -10.53
CA MET A 27 -15.59 1.23 -11.54
C MET A 27 -16.96 1.49 -10.95
N ALA A 28 -17.12 1.33 -9.64
CA ALA A 28 -18.41 1.49 -8.98
C ALA A 28 -18.84 2.95 -8.97
N LYS A 29 -20.11 3.19 -9.29
CA LYS A 29 -20.67 4.55 -9.38
C LYS A 29 -21.47 4.95 -8.15
N THR A 30 -21.97 3.98 -7.39
CA THR A 30 -22.75 4.24 -6.19
C THR A 30 -22.03 3.75 -4.96
N ASP A 31 -22.39 4.29 -3.79
CA ASP A 31 -21.81 3.85 -2.54
C ASP A 31 -22.14 2.39 -2.25
N GLU A 32 -23.34 1.95 -2.62
CA GLU A 32 -23.76 0.56 -2.45
C GLU A 32 -22.88 -0.38 -3.28
N ASP A 33 -22.63 -0.02 -4.53
CA ASP A 33 -21.78 -0.83 -5.42
C ASP A 33 -20.34 -0.87 -4.92
N LYS A 34 -19.85 0.25 -4.37
CA LYS A 34 -18.51 0.30 -3.78
C LYS A 34 -18.39 -0.65 -2.60
N GLU A 35 -19.41 -0.67 -1.73
CA GLU A 35 -19.42 -1.58 -0.59
C GLU A 35 -19.42 -3.03 -1.03
N LYS A 36 -20.24 -3.37 -2.03
CA LYS A 36 -20.26 -4.72 -2.59
C LYS A 36 -18.90 -5.11 -3.16
N ALA A 37 -18.24 -4.19 -3.86
CA ALA A 37 -16.93 -4.45 -4.43
C ALA A 37 -15.90 -4.72 -3.35
N LEU A 38 -15.95 -3.97 -2.25
CA LEU A 38 -15.02 -4.15 -1.14
C LEU A 38 -15.19 -5.52 -0.47
N THR A 39 -16.43 -6.03 -0.39
CA THR A 39 -16.68 -7.33 0.24
C THR A 39 -16.12 -8.50 -0.58
N ARG A 40 -15.82 -8.28 -1.86
CA ARG A 40 -15.30 -9.32 -2.74
C ARG A 40 -13.78 -9.38 -2.80
N LEU A 41 -13.09 -8.47 -2.12
CA LEU A 41 -11.64 -8.45 -2.10
C LEU A 41 -11.09 -9.67 -1.36
N MET A 42 -9.88 -10.09 -1.76
CA MET A 42 -9.21 -11.22 -1.12
C MET A 42 -9.05 -10.97 0.38
N LYS A 43 -9.40 -11.96 1.17
CA LYS A 43 -9.32 -11.92 2.63
C LYS A 43 -8.81 -13.23 3.18
N THR A 44 -8.29 -13.17 4.41
CA THR A 44 -8.01 -14.38 5.17
C THR A 44 -9.32 -14.95 5.71
N SER A 45 -9.26 -16.18 6.25
CA SER A 45 -10.45 -16.83 6.82
C SER A 45 -11.03 -16.05 8.00
N ASP A 46 -10.22 -15.25 8.70
CA ASP A 46 -10.67 -14.42 9.83
C ASP A 46 -11.07 -13.00 9.42
N GLY A 47 -11.18 -12.74 8.12
CA GLY A 47 -11.73 -11.49 7.61
C GLY A 47 -10.74 -10.36 7.37
N ARG A 48 -9.44 -10.62 7.45
CA ARG A 48 -8.44 -9.59 7.16
C ARG A 48 -8.22 -9.47 5.65
N TYR A 49 -8.22 -8.24 5.15
CA TYR A 49 -8.02 -8.01 3.74
C TYR A 49 -6.55 -8.21 3.36
N THR A 50 -6.29 -8.90 2.27
CA THR A 50 -4.95 -9.23 1.80
C THR A 50 -4.74 -8.97 0.30
N ASN A 51 -5.71 -8.38 -0.37
CA ASN A 51 -5.61 -8.15 -1.81
C ASN A 51 -4.46 -7.23 -2.21
N GLY A 52 -4.02 -6.35 -1.31
CA GLY A 52 -2.86 -5.48 -1.54
C GLY A 52 -1.59 -6.07 -0.94
N VAL A 53 -1.69 -6.67 0.25
CA VAL A 53 -0.53 -7.24 0.96
C VAL A 53 0.14 -8.34 0.14
N PHE A 54 -0.64 -9.25 -0.43
CA PHE A 54 -0.10 -10.38 -1.19
C PHE A 54 0.69 -9.92 -2.42
N PRO A 55 0.13 -9.07 -3.32
CA PRO A 55 0.92 -8.57 -4.44
C PRO A 55 2.10 -7.70 -4.02
N PHE A 56 1.95 -6.95 -2.92
CA PHE A 56 3.03 -6.14 -2.37
C PHE A 56 4.23 -7.03 -2.03
N MET A 57 4.00 -8.06 -1.23
CA MET A 57 5.07 -8.98 -0.80
C MET A 57 5.68 -9.71 -1.99
N ARG A 58 4.84 -10.11 -2.94
CA ARG A 58 5.31 -10.79 -4.14
C ARG A 58 6.23 -9.90 -4.95
N THR A 59 5.88 -8.64 -5.15
CA THR A 59 6.70 -7.68 -5.86
C THR A 59 7.97 -7.37 -5.10
N LEU A 60 7.89 -7.20 -3.78
CA LEU A 60 9.05 -6.94 -2.93
C LEU A 60 10.07 -8.07 -3.05
N LEU A 61 9.62 -9.32 -2.92
CA LEU A 61 10.51 -10.47 -3.02
C LEU A 61 11.12 -10.60 -4.41
N SER A 62 10.35 -10.29 -5.45
CA SER A 62 10.82 -10.28 -6.83
C SER A 62 11.93 -9.24 -7.03
N LEU A 63 11.75 -8.04 -6.48
CA LEU A 63 12.74 -6.97 -6.58
C LEU A 63 14.03 -7.32 -5.83
N ILE A 64 13.91 -7.93 -4.67
CA ILE A 64 15.06 -8.39 -3.89
C ILE A 64 15.84 -9.44 -4.68
N LYS A 65 15.14 -10.40 -5.24
CA LYS A 65 15.77 -11.49 -6.01
C LYS A 65 16.46 -10.94 -7.26
N LYS A 66 15.82 -10.00 -7.95
CA LYS A 66 16.35 -9.42 -9.19
C LYS A 66 17.56 -8.55 -8.94
N ASN A 67 17.54 -7.72 -7.91
CA ASN A 67 18.55 -6.71 -7.66
C ASN A 67 19.64 -7.16 -6.69
N GLN A 68 19.38 -8.18 -5.89
CA GLN A 68 20.32 -8.70 -4.88
C GLN A 68 20.95 -7.57 -4.05
N PRO A 69 20.14 -6.74 -3.38
CA PRO A 69 20.67 -5.62 -2.62
C PRO A 69 21.39 -6.09 -1.36
N THR A 70 22.39 -5.32 -0.94
CA THR A 70 23.03 -5.52 0.35
C THR A 70 22.26 -4.86 1.48
N HIS A 71 21.47 -3.84 1.13
CA HIS A 71 20.66 -3.07 2.08
C HIS A 71 19.29 -2.83 1.48
N LEU A 72 18.27 -2.83 2.33
CA LEU A 72 16.89 -2.64 1.93
C LEU A 72 16.22 -1.62 2.83
N ALA A 73 15.53 -0.67 2.24
CA ALA A 73 14.70 0.29 2.97
C ALA A 73 13.33 0.37 2.32
N VAL A 74 12.28 0.31 3.14
CA VAL A 74 10.92 0.53 2.70
C VAL A 74 10.41 1.78 3.40
N VAL A 75 10.05 2.80 2.63
CA VAL A 75 9.62 4.08 3.17
C VAL A 75 8.11 4.22 3.05
N TRP A 76 7.51 4.89 4.02
CA TRP A 76 6.06 5.03 4.13
C TRP A 76 5.67 6.49 4.29
N ASP A 77 4.57 6.85 3.67
CA ASP A 77 3.96 8.16 3.80
C ASP A 77 3.06 8.11 5.05
N VAL A 78 3.57 8.61 6.17
CA VAL A 78 2.90 8.44 7.48
C VAL A 78 1.86 9.51 7.77
N SER A 79 1.78 10.56 6.97
CA SER A 79 0.82 11.64 7.19
C SER A 79 0.25 12.13 5.88
N ARG A 80 -1.08 12.34 5.87
CA ARG A 80 -1.74 12.95 4.71
C ARG A 80 -1.54 14.44 4.66
N GLN A 81 -1.23 15.06 5.83
CA GLN A 81 -0.92 16.47 5.90
C GLN A 81 0.58 16.62 5.81
N THR A 82 1.06 16.90 4.62
CA THR A 82 2.47 17.08 4.36
C THR A 82 2.81 18.58 4.40
N PHE A 83 4.09 18.87 4.49
CA PHE A 83 4.59 20.24 4.40
C PHE A 83 4.09 20.92 3.10
N ARG A 84 4.08 20.18 2.00
CA ARG A 84 3.57 20.71 0.72
C ARG A 84 2.09 21.03 0.77
N GLN A 85 1.32 20.23 1.47
CA GLN A 85 -0.11 20.46 1.62
C GLN A 85 -0.36 21.74 2.42
N GLU A 86 0.40 21.97 3.46
CA GLU A 86 0.30 23.19 4.27
C GLU A 86 0.65 24.44 3.44
N ILE A 87 1.74 24.37 2.67
CA ILE A 87 2.17 25.48 1.82
C ILE A 87 1.09 25.80 0.77
N ALA A 88 0.47 24.77 0.22
CA ALA A 88 -0.58 24.93 -0.79
C ALA A 88 -1.95 25.30 -0.20
N GLY A 89 -2.00 25.68 1.08
CA GLY A 89 -3.25 26.02 1.74
C GLY A 89 -4.15 24.81 1.98
N GLY A 90 -3.55 23.63 2.12
CA GLY A 90 -4.28 22.40 2.36
C GLY A 90 -4.85 21.74 1.11
N THR A 91 -4.55 22.29 -0.08
CA THR A 91 -5.10 21.75 -1.33
C THR A 91 -4.27 20.67 -1.96
N TYR A 92 -2.99 20.53 -1.60
CA TYR A 92 -2.12 19.47 -2.14
C TYR A 92 -2.64 18.12 -1.66
N LYS A 93 -3.03 17.28 -2.60
CA LYS A 93 -3.69 15.99 -2.34
C LYS A 93 -5.07 16.13 -1.69
N GLY A 94 -5.56 17.35 -1.51
CA GLY A 94 -6.88 17.59 -0.90
C GLY A 94 -8.03 17.08 -1.75
N THR A 95 -7.83 16.93 -3.06
CA THR A 95 -8.83 16.40 -3.97
C THR A 95 -8.84 14.89 -4.03
N ARG A 96 -7.86 14.21 -3.42
CA ARG A 96 -7.83 12.75 -3.38
C ARG A 96 -8.98 12.22 -2.55
N LYS A 97 -9.61 11.17 -3.06
CA LYS A 97 -10.67 10.50 -2.33
C LYS A 97 -10.12 9.87 -1.05
N ALA A 98 -10.96 9.74 -0.05
CA ALA A 98 -10.57 9.09 1.20
C ALA A 98 -10.05 7.68 0.91
N THR A 99 -9.04 7.27 1.65
CA THR A 99 -8.49 5.92 1.52
C THR A 99 -9.54 4.90 1.95
N PRO A 100 -9.82 3.89 1.11
CA PRO A 100 -10.77 2.84 1.50
C PRO A 100 -10.33 2.12 2.78
N HIS A 101 -11.29 1.75 3.60
CA HIS A 101 -11.02 1.05 4.85
C HIS A 101 -10.14 -0.21 4.67
N PRO A 102 -10.42 -1.08 3.67
CA PRO A 102 -9.56 -2.25 3.47
C PRO A 102 -8.11 -1.90 3.15
N LEU A 103 -7.85 -0.78 2.48
CA LEU A 103 -6.49 -0.35 2.19
C LEU A 103 -5.81 0.18 3.45
N LYS A 104 -6.52 0.96 4.27
CA LYS A 104 -5.96 1.44 5.54
C LYS A 104 -5.52 0.29 6.43
N GLU A 105 -6.35 -0.74 6.53
CA GLU A 105 -6.05 -1.93 7.29
C GLU A 105 -4.77 -2.60 6.80
N GLN A 106 -4.59 -2.66 5.49
CA GLN A 106 -3.44 -3.31 4.89
C GLN A 106 -2.15 -2.50 5.03
N PHE A 107 -2.22 -1.17 5.13
CA PHE A 107 -1.04 -0.38 5.46
C PHE A 107 -0.45 -0.81 6.80
N ILE A 108 -1.31 -0.93 7.81
CA ILE A 108 -0.89 -1.35 9.14
C ILE A 108 -0.37 -2.79 9.11
N ALA A 109 -1.10 -3.68 8.47
CA ALA A 109 -0.74 -5.09 8.38
C ALA A 109 0.60 -5.30 7.68
N THR A 110 0.84 -4.58 6.58
CA THR A 110 2.07 -4.69 5.82
C THR A 110 3.26 -4.16 6.62
N GLN A 111 3.10 -3.02 7.29
CA GLN A 111 4.16 -2.46 8.11
C GLN A 111 4.52 -3.41 9.25
N ASN A 112 3.53 -4.00 9.91
CA ASN A 112 3.78 -4.97 10.97
C ASN A 112 4.48 -6.22 10.46
N LEU A 113 4.08 -6.70 9.30
CA LEU A 113 4.70 -7.87 8.67
C LEU A 113 6.18 -7.60 8.36
N LEU A 114 6.48 -6.43 7.82
CA LEU A 114 7.86 -6.06 7.48
C LEU A 114 8.73 -5.89 8.72
N GLN A 115 8.19 -5.40 9.82
CA GLN A 115 8.93 -5.28 11.07
C GLN A 115 9.40 -6.64 11.58
N GLY A 116 8.64 -7.70 11.31
CA GLY A 116 9.03 -9.06 11.69
C GLY A 116 10.08 -9.68 10.78
N ILE A 117 10.27 -9.13 9.59
CA ILE A 117 11.18 -9.68 8.58
C ILE A 117 12.42 -8.80 8.43
N ILE A 118 12.24 -7.49 8.45
CA ILE A 118 13.29 -6.50 8.19
C ILE A 118 13.51 -5.69 9.47
N PRO A 119 14.72 -5.71 10.05
CA PRO A 119 15.01 -4.88 11.23
C PRO A 119 14.83 -3.40 10.90
N GLN A 120 14.21 -2.69 11.80
CA GLN A 120 13.96 -1.25 11.66
C GLN A 120 15.07 -0.44 12.33
#